data_6b54ac3d1bff7b2506b650935d1349ad
#
_entry.id   6b54ac3d1bff7b2506b650935d1349ad
#
_cell.length_a   1.000
_cell.length_b   1.000
_cell.length_c   1.000
_cell.angle_alpha   90.00
_cell.angle_beta   90.00
_cell.angle_gamma   90.00
#
_symmetry.space_group_name_H-M   'P 1'
#
loop_
_entity.id
_entity.type
_entity.pdbx_description
1 polymer ?
#
loop_
_entity_poly.entity_id
_entity_poly.type
_entity_poly.pdbx_seq_one_letter_code
_entity_poly.pdbx_strand_id
1 'polypeptide(L)'
;SIIGRRLGFIFASVGSSLSALLASYSVIIESFILFNLANFLLGAGVAFSHQYRFAAVETVDKEMAPKAISIILLAGIGSAFIGPNIANITKNIIAEHLYAGSYIALAALTFTSTIFLLFYKDGHKPNSINKKVVRSYFELISQPRFLQALVASAFAYAVMSFLMTATPISMHVMEKISLTKTGLVI
;
A
#
# COMPACT_ATOMS: atom_id res chain seq x y z
N SER A 1 -17.19 -1.28 13.22
CA SER A 1 -16.87 -2.52 12.48
C SER A 1 -17.07 -3.71 13.39
N ILE A 2 -17.66 -4.78 12.88
CA ILE A 2 -17.90 -6.04 13.60
C ILE A 2 -16.53 -6.70 13.94
N ILE A 3 -15.54 -6.48 13.13
CA ILE A 3 -14.16 -6.94 13.28
C ILE A 3 -13.32 -5.75 13.72
N GLY A 4 -12.63 -5.85 14.86
CA GLY A 4 -11.74 -4.79 15.36
C GLY A 4 -10.71 -4.36 14.32
N ARG A 5 -10.26 -3.10 14.34
CA ARG A 5 -9.27 -2.57 13.34
C ARG A 5 -7.99 -3.39 13.31
N ARG A 6 -7.51 -3.83 14.48
CA ARG A 6 -6.32 -4.68 14.60
C ARG A 6 -6.42 -5.94 13.74
N LEU A 7 -7.54 -6.68 13.85
CA LEU A 7 -7.74 -7.88 13.05
C LEU A 7 -7.82 -7.56 11.56
N GLY A 8 -8.51 -6.47 11.17
CA GLY A 8 -8.57 -6.03 9.78
C GLY A 8 -7.18 -5.75 9.18
N PHE A 9 -6.31 -5.09 9.93
CA PHE A 9 -4.94 -4.80 9.49
C PHE A 9 -4.07 -6.06 9.40
N ILE A 10 -4.20 -6.98 10.36
CA ILE A 10 -3.49 -8.27 10.33
C ILE A 10 -3.93 -9.09 9.11
N PHE A 11 -5.23 -9.23 8.86
CA PHE A 11 -5.73 -9.95 7.70
C PHE A 11 -5.27 -9.32 6.38
N ALA A 12 -5.29 -7.99 6.28
CA ALA A 12 -4.81 -7.29 5.10
C ALA A 12 -3.31 -7.50 4.86
N SER A 13 -2.50 -7.46 5.92
CA SER A 13 -1.05 -7.66 5.83
C SER A 13 -0.69 -9.11 5.47
N VAL A 14 -1.33 -10.10 6.09
CA VAL A 14 -1.17 -11.52 5.73
C VAL A 14 -1.64 -11.77 4.30
N GLY A 15 -2.81 -11.22 3.92
CA GLY A 15 -3.31 -11.29 2.55
C GLY A 15 -2.33 -10.71 1.53
N SER A 16 -1.72 -9.56 1.85
CA SER A 16 -0.69 -8.94 1.00
C SER A 16 0.55 -9.84 0.85
N SER A 17 1.00 -10.45 1.96
CA SER A 17 2.14 -11.38 1.91
C SER A 17 1.85 -12.61 1.04
N LEU A 18 0.68 -13.21 1.19
CA LEU A 18 0.26 -14.33 0.36
C LEU A 18 0.11 -13.94 -1.12
N SER A 19 -0.44 -12.74 -1.38
CA SER A 19 -0.58 -12.22 -2.74
C SER A 19 0.79 -11.94 -3.39
N ALA A 20 1.77 -11.48 -2.62
CA ALA A 20 3.13 -11.29 -3.11
C ALA A 20 3.81 -12.63 -3.44
N LEU A 21 3.62 -13.68 -2.62
CA LEU A 21 4.07 -15.03 -2.94
C LEU A 21 3.39 -15.57 -4.19
N LEU A 22 2.09 -15.35 -4.34
CA LEU A 22 1.34 -15.72 -5.53
C LEU A 22 1.86 -15.00 -6.78
N ALA A 23 2.23 -13.72 -6.66
CA ALA A 23 2.85 -12.95 -7.74
C ALA A 23 4.22 -13.53 -8.12
N SER A 24 5.06 -13.87 -7.14
CA SER A 24 6.34 -14.55 -7.40
C SER A 24 6.12 -15.88 -8.13
N TYR A 25 5.20 -16.70 -7.65
CA TYR A 25 4.87 -17.97 -8.29
C TYR A 25 4.34 -17.79 -9.71
N SER A 26 3.50 -16.77 -9.96
CA SER A 26 2.97 -16.47 -11.28
C SER A 26 4.04 -16.06 -12.29
N VAL A 27 5.11 -15.38 -11.83
CA VAL A 27 6.29 -15.08 -12.67
C VAL A 27 7.03 -16.36 -13.02
N ILE A 28 7.21 -17.28 -12.08
CA ILE A 28 7.92 -18.55 -12.31
C ILE A 28 7.18 -19.43 -13.35
N ILE A 29 5.85 -19.48 -13.28
CA ILE A 29 5.04 -20.27 -14.24
C ILE A 29 4.64 -19.47 -15.50
N GLU A 30 5.15 -18.23 -15.63
CA GLU A 30 4.89 -17.32 -16.76
C GLU A 30 3.40 -17.06 -17.04
N SER A 31 2.54 -17.11 -16.01
CA SER A 31 1.10 -16.93 -16.12
C SER A 31 0.69 -15.48 -15.95
N PHE A 32 0.39 -14.79 -17.04
CA PHE A 32 -0.06 -13.40 -17.03
C PHE A 32 -1.39 -13.20 -16.27
N ILE A 33 -2.32 -14.14 -16.38
CA ILE A 33 -3.63 -14.04 -15.68
C ILE A 33 -3.43 -14.13 -14.18
N LEU A 34 -2.64 -15.09 -13.71
CA LEU A 34 -2.35 -15.27 -12.28
C LEU A 34 -1.57 -14.08 -11.72
N PHE A 35 -0.65 -13.52 -12.51
CA PHE A 35 0.08 -12.31 -12.16
C PHE A 35 -0.83 -11.10 -11.94
N ASN A 36 -1.78 -10.88 -12.84
CA ASN A 36 -2.76 -9.80 -12.69
C ASN A 36 -3.66 -10.01 -11.47
N LEU A 37 -4.11 -11.24 -11.24
CA LEU A 37 -4.91 -11.57 -10.05
C LEU A 37 -4.13 -11.31 -8.76
N ALA A 38 -2.87 -11.73 -8.70
CA ALA A 38 -2.02 -11.50 -7.54
C ALA A 38 -1.80 -9.99 -7.27
N ASN A 39 -1.53 -9.20 -8.32
CA ASN A 39 -1.38 -7.75 -8.19
C ASN A 39 -2.70 -7.05 -7.81
N PHE A 40 -3.84 -7.52 -8.29
CA PHE A 40 -5.15 -7.02 -7.85
C PHE A 40 -5.35 -7.23 -6.35
N LEU A 41 -5.04 -8.41 -5.85
CA LEU A 41 -5.11 -8.71 -4.41
C LEU A 41 -4.09 -7.89 -3.58
N LEU A 42 -2.88 -7.69 -4.10
CA LEU A 42 -1.89 -6.78 -3.50
C LEU A 42 -2.44 -5.35 -3.40
N GLY A 43 -3.12 -4.86 -4.43
CA GLY A 43 -3.75 -3.55 -4.45
C GLY A 43 -4.77 -3.36 -3.32
N ALA A 44 -5.55 -4.40 -3.02
CA ALA A 44 -6.45 -4.38 -1.87
C ALA A 44 -5.67 -4.20 -0.55
N GLY A 45 -4.54 -4.90 -0.37
CA GLY A 45 -3.68 -4.74 0.80
C GLY A 45 -3.09 -3.32 0.92
N VAL A 46 -2.67 -2.72 -0.19
CA VAL A 46 -2.17 -1.33 -0.24
C VAL A 46 -3.27 -0.35 0.22
N ALA A 47 -4.52 -0.57 -0.18
CA ALA A 47 -5.65 0.27 0.25
C ALA A 47 -5.83 0.25 1.78
N PHE A 48 -5.60 -0.89 2.43
CA PHE A 48 -5.61 -0.98 3.90
C PHE A 48 -4.40 -0.27 4.53
N SER A 49 -3.22 -0.36 3.93
CA SER A 49 -2.02 0.30 4.48
C SER A 49 -2.14 1.82 4.50
N HIS A 50 -2.87 2.43 3.58
CA HIS A 50 -3.19 3.86 3.62
C HIS A 50 -4.00 4.28 4.85
N GLN A 51 -4.67 3.34 5.52
CA GLN A 51 -5.43 3.63 6.74
C GLN A 51 -4.57 3.65 8.01
N TYR A 52 -3.31 3.18 7.97
CA TYR A 52 -2.43 3.15 9.14
C TYR A 52 -2.18 4.55 9.72
N ARG A 53 -2.11 5.58 8.88
CA ARG A 53 -1.97 6.98 9.34
C ARG A 53 -3.14 7.44 10.20
N PHE A 54 -4.37 7.01 9.88
CA PHE A 54 -5.54 7.35 10.69
C PHE A 54 -5.58 6.55 11.98
N ALA A 55 -5.17 5.28 11.94
CA ALA A 55 -5.07 4.44 13.12
C ALA A 55 -4.02 5.01 14.10
N ALA A 56 -2.89 5.49 13.62
CA ALA A 56 -1.86 6.09 14.45
C ALA A 56 -2.33 7.38 15.16
N VAL A 57 -3.13 8.20 14.49
CA VAL A 57 -3.71 9.41 15.11
C VAL A 57 -4.63 9.07 16.30
N GLU A 58 -5.31 7.95 16.23
CA GLU A 58 -6.23 7.52 17.28
C GLU A 58 -5.52 6.89 18.49
N THR A 59 -4.24 6.56 18.36
CA THR A 59 -3.42 5.98 19.45
C THR A 59 -2.67 7.02 20.25
N VAL A 60 -2.65 8.27 19.81
CA VAL A 60 -1.96 9.37 20.46
C VAL A 60 -2.93 10.46 20.92
N ASP A 61 -2.47 11.30 21.86
CA ASP A 61 -3.26 12.45 22.30
C ASP A 61 -3.48 13.44 21.14
N LYS A 62 -4.57 14.19 21.19
CA LYS A 62 -4.96 15.14 20.13
C LYS A 62 -3.87 16.15 19.78
N GLU A 63 -3.08 16.57 20.75
CA GLU A 63 -1.97 17.49 20.57
C GLU A 63 -0.79 16.88 19.79
N MET A 64 -0.63 15.56 19.88
CA MET A 64 0.42 14.81 19.20
C MET A 64 0.00 14.28 17.81
N ALA A 65 -1.27 14.39 17.45
CA ALA A 65 -1.81 13.87 16.19
C ALA A 65 -1.08 14.41 14.94
N PRO A 66 -0.78 15.73 14.81
CA PRO A 66 -0.04 16.24 13.66
C PRO A 66 1.38 15.65 13.58
N LYS A 67 2.03 15.48 14.72
CA LYS A 67 3.38 14.91 14.80
C LYS A 67 3.40 13.42 14.40
N ALA A 68 2.41 12.65 14.83
CA ALA A 68 2.26 11.26 14.43
C ALA A 68 2.07 11.10 12.91
N ILE A 69 1.24 11.95 12.29
CA ILE A 69 1.06 11.98 10.83
C ILE A 69 2.37 12.31 10.13
N SER A 70 3.10 13.33 10.60
CA SER A 70 4.36 13.75 10.00
C SER A 70 5.42 12.64 10.04
N ILE A 71 5.52 11.89 11.14
CA ILE A 71 6.45 10.76 11.27
C ILE A 71 6.10 9.64 10.25
N ILE A 72 4.81 9.33 10.08
CA ILE A 72 4.40 8.31 9.11
C ILE A 72 4.68 8.75 7.68
N LEU A 73 4.43 10.02 7.36
CA LEU A 73 4.75 10.57 6.04
C LEU A 73 6.27 10.55 5.78
N LEU A 74 7.08 10.86 6.79
CA LEU A 74 8.54 10.78 6.70
C LEU A 74 9.02 9.34 6.46
N ALA A 75 8.42 8.36 7.14
CA ALA A 75 8.68 6.94 6.89
C ALA A 75 8.30 6.53 5.46
N GLY A 76 7.24 7.12 4.90
CA GLY A 76 6.85 6.96 3.50
C GLY A 76 7.94 7.41 2.52
N ILE A 77 8.56 8.56 2.78
CA ILE A 77 9.69 9.06 1.98
C ILE A 77 10.88 8.09 2.07
N GLY A 78 11.21 7.62 3.27
CA GLY A 78 12.26 6.60 3.45
C GLY A 78 11.99 5.32 2.66
N SER A 79 10.73 4.85 2.66
CA SER A 79 10.35 3.64 1.93
C SER A 79 10.44 3.81 0.40
N ALA A 80 10.24 5.03 -0.12
CA ALA A 80 10.39 5.32 -1.55
C ALA A 80 11.83 5.11 -2.05
N PHE A 81 12.85 5.35 -1.19
CA PHE A 81 14.23 5.03 -1.51
C PHE A 81 14.58 3.55 -1.28
N ILE A 82 14.10 2.97 -0.19
CA ILE A 82 14.43 1.59 0.20
C ILE A 82 13.78 0.58 -0.74
N GLY A 83 12.53 0.81 -1.14
CA GLY A 83 11.73 -0.13 -1.94
C GLY A 83 12.40 -0.52 -3.27
N PRO A 84 12.71 0.44 -4.16
CA PRO A 84 13.37 0.15 -5.44
C PRO A 84 14.74 -0.50 -5.27
N ASN A 85 15.51 -0.12 -4.24
CA ASN A 85 16.80 -0.72 -3.96
C ASN A 85 16.68 -2.19 -3.57
N ILE A 86 15.74 -2.53 -2.67
CA ILE A 86 15.48 -3.93 -2.31
C ILE A 86 15.04 -4.71 -3.56
N ALA A 87 14.12 -4.17 -4.37
CA ALA A 87 13.67 -4.83 -5.58
C ALA A 87 14.83 -5.08 -6.57
N ASN A 88 15.75 -4.13 -6.72
CA ASN A 88 16.94 -4.28 -7.59
C ASN A 88 17.94 -5.31 -7.06
N ILE A 89 18.19 -5.35 -5.76
CA ILE A 89 19.12 -6.32 -5.15
C ILE A 89 18.54 -7.75 -5.25
N THR A 90 17.25 -7.88 -5.10
CA THR A 90 16.58 -9.19 -5.02
C THR A 90 16.07 -9.72 -6.36
N LYS A 91 16.09 -8.90 -7.44
CA LYS A 91 15.54 -9.29 -8.75
C LYS A 91 16.14 -10.55 -9.36
N ASN A 92 17.41 -10.84 -9.06
CA ASN A 92 18.17 -11.97 -9.62
C ASN A 92 18.34 -13.13 -8.63
N ILE A 93 17.65 -13.13 -7.49
CA ILE A 93 17.74 -14.25 -6.49
C ILE A 93 17.31 -15.57 -7.15
N ILE A 94 16.32 -15.52 -8.03
CA ILE A 94 15.94 -16.66 -8.87
C ILE A 94 16.49 -16.39 -10.26
N ALA A 95 17.59 -17.07 -10.60
CA ALA A 95 18.39 -16.76 -11.80
C ALA A 95 17.60 -16.89 -13.11
N GLU A 96 16.63 -17.80 -13.17
CA GLU A 96 15.85 -18.09 -14.38
C GLU A 96 14.64 -17.15 -14.56
N HIS A 97 14.18 -16.47 -13.50
CA HIS A 97 12.96 -15.65 -13.50
C HIS A 97 13.20 -14.28 -12.90
N LEU A 98 13.45 -13.30 -13.78
CA LEU A 98 13.70 -11.92 -13.39
C LEU A 98 12.52 -11.36 -12.57
N TYR A 99 12.83 -10.70 -11.44
CA TYR A 99 11.88 -10.12 -10.48
C TYR A 99 11.07 -11.10 -9.62
N ALA A 100 11.10 -12.42 -9.82
CA ALA A 100 10.43 -13.36 -8.93
C ALA A 100 10.96 -13.23 -7.50
N GLY A 101 12.29 -13.07 -7.33
CA GLY A 101 12.92 -12.78 -6.04
C GLY A 101 12.47 -11.49 -5.38
N SER A 102 12.17 -10.45 -6.17
CA SER A 102 11.67 -9.17 -5.63
C SER A 102 10.28 -9.31 -5.00
N TYR A 103 9.41 -10.14 -5.57
CA TYR A 103 8.11 -10.46 -4.96
C TYR A 103 8.24 -11.29 -3.68
N ILE A 104 9.25 -12.18 -3.57
CA ILE A 104 9.55 -12.88 -2.31
C ILE A 104 10.02 -11.89 -1.24
N ALA A 105 10.89 -10.95 -1.60
CA ALA A 105 11.32 -9.90 -0.69
C ALA A 105 10.14 -9.03 -0.22
N LEU A 106 9.22 -8.68 -1.14
CA LEU A 106 7.99 -7.97 -0.81
C LEU A 106 7.12 -8.79 0.17
N ALA A 107 6.98 -10.09 -0.04
CA ALA A 107 6.26 -10.98 0.86
C ALA A 107 6.88 -11.00 2.26
N ALA A 108 8.20 -11.06 2.35
CA ALA A 108 8.93 -11.03 3.63
C ALA A 108 8.74 -9.68 4.36
N LEU A 109 8.78 -8.55 3.65
CA LEU A 109 8.56 -7.22 4.21
C LEU A 109 7.12 -7.06 4.71
N THR A 110 6.13 -7.49 3.94
CA THR A 110 4.71 -7.42 4.35
C THR A 110 4.42 -8.37 5.51
N PHE A 111 5.06 -9.54 5.55
CA PHE A 111 4.98 -10.45 6.69
C PHE A 111 5.61 -9.85 7.96
N THR A 112 6.75 -9.18 7.83
CA THR A 112 7.38 -8.44 8.94
C THR A 112 6.43 -7.37 9.49
N SER A 113 5.71 -6.65 8.63
CA SER A 113 4.67 -5.71 9.05
C SER A 113 3.57 -6.40 9.86
N THR A 114 3.20 -7.64 9.53
CA THR A 114 2.24 -8.43 10.31
C THR A 114 2.72 -8.65 11.75
N ILE A 115 4.00 -8.94 11.93
CA ILE A 115 4.60 -9.14 13.26
C ILE A 115 4.46 -7.87 14.10
N PHE A 116 4.77 -6.69 13.53
CA PHE A 116 4.59 -5.42 14.23
C PHE A 116 3.12 -5.14 14.56
N LEU A 117 2.19 -5.49 13.66
CA LEU A 117 0.76 -5.32 13.88
C LEU A 117 0.21 -6.23 15.00
N LEU A 118 0.86 -7.35 15.30
CA LEU A 118 0.49 -8.18 16.46
C LEU A 118 0.69 -7.44 17.79
N PHE A 119 1.65 -6.52 17.85
CA PHE A 119 1.88 -5.68 19.04
C PHE A 119 1.00 -4.42 19.06
N TYR A 120 0.31 -4.11 17.95
CA TYR A 120 -0.60 -2.98 17.89
C TYR A 120 -1.78 -3.20 18.87
N LYS A 121 -1.99 -2.24 19.75
CA LYS A 121 -3.15 -2.21 20.64
C LYS A 121 -4.15 -1.20 20.09
N ASP A 122 -5.41 -1.61 19.94
CA ASP A 122 -6.46 -0.67 19.58
C ASP A 122 -6.45 0.50 20.57
N GLY A 123 -6.30 1.72 20.05
CA GLY A 123 -6.30 2.93 20.88
C GLY A 123 -7.60 3.07 21.67
N HIS A 124 -7.56 3.89 22.70
CA HIS A 124 -8.71 4.17 23.56
C HIS A 124 -9.93 4.47 22.69
N LYS A 125 -10.95 3.65 22.81
CA LYS A 125 -12.28 4.01 22.29
C LYS A 125 -12.66 5.31 22.96
N PRO A 126 -12.88 6.42 22.24
CA PRO A 126 -13.41 7.60 22.86
C PRO A 126 -14.73 7.19 23.54
N ASN A 127 -14.74 7.28 24.88
CA ASN A 127 -15.95 7.13 25.66
C ASN A 127 -16.96 8.13 25.11
N SER A 128 -18.19 7.65 24.84
CA SER A 128 -19.28 8.40 24.25
C SER A 128 -19.11 8.82 22.77
N ILE A 129 -19.15 7.83 21.88
CA ILE A 129 -19.88 8.12 20.66
C ILE A 129 -21.35 8.18 21.07
N ASN A 130 -21.88 9.41 21.34
CA ASN A 130 -23.27 9.66 21.03
C ASN A 130 -23.51 8.92 19.71
N LYS A 131 -24.53 8.07 19.67
CA LYS A 131 -25.00 7.40 18.45
C LYS A 131 -25.34 8.47 17.43
N LYS A 132 -24.30 9.12 16.84
CA LYS A 132 -24.49 9.94 15.67
C LYS A 132 -25.04 8.98 14.64
N VAL A 133 -26.27 9.23 14.26
CA VAL A 133 -26.98 8.56 13.19
C VAL A 133 -25.97 8.26 12.09
N VAL A 134 -25.70 6.96 11.89
CA VAL A 134 -24.80 6.51 10.84
C VAL A 134 -25.48 6.92 9.53
N ARG A 135 -24.95 7.96 8.90
CA ARG A 135 -25.48 8.43 7.62
C ARG A 135 -25.42 7.29 6.61
N SER A 136 -26.51 7.12 5.87
CA SER A 136 -26.57 6.11 4.81
C SER A 136 -25.49 6.40 3.76
N TYR A 137 -24.89 5.35 3.18
CA TYR A 137 -23.93 5.51 2.06
C TYR A 137 -24.53 6.32 0.91
N PHE A 138 -25.82 6.17 0.64
CA PHE A 138 -26.53 6.88 -0.39
C PHE A 138 -26.62 8.39 -0.09
N GLU A 139 -26.85 8.76 1.15
CA GLU A 139 -26.87 10.16 1.61
C GLU A 139 -25.48 10.82 1.52
N LEU A 140 -24.40 10.04 1.73
CA LEU A 140 -23.04 10.54 1.59
C LEU A 140 -22.69 10.82 0.11
N ILE A 141 -23.02 9.88 -0.78
CA ILE A 141 -22.74 10.01 -2.22
C ILE A 141 -23.58 11.11 -2.84
N SER A 142 -24.78 11.39 -2.31
CA SER A 142 -25.64 12.48 -2.80
C SER A 142 -25.15 13.88 -2.42
N GLN A 143 -24.11 14.01 -1.59
CA GLN A 143 -23.53 15.31 -1.24
C GLN A 143 -22.61 15.83 -2.35
N PRO A 144 -22.89 16.98 -2.99
CA PRO A 144 -22.09 17.47 -4.11
C PRO A 144 -20.63 17.74 -3.72
N ARG A 145 -20.37 18.20 -2.49
CA ARG A 145 -19.01 18.43 -1.99
C ARG A 145 -18.22 17.13 -1.82
N PHE A 146 -18.90 16.05 -1.41
CA PHE A 146 -18.28 14.74 -1.28
C PHE A 146 -17.94 14.17 -2.67
N LEU A 147 -18.87 14.29 -3.62
CA LEU A 147 -18.67 13.85 -5.01
C LEU A 147 -17.53 14.62 -5.68
N GLN A 148 -17.45 15.92 -5.47
CA GLN A 148 -16.36 16.77 -5.95
C GLN A 148 -15.00 16.31 -5.42
N ALA A 149 -14.90 16.07 -4.11
CA ALA A 149 -13.68 15.57 -3.47
C ALA A 149 -13.30 14.17 -3.99
N LEU A 150 -14.28 13.29 -4.18
CA LEU A 150 -14.08 11.94 -4.69
C LEU A 150 -13.51 11.97 -6.12
N VAL A 151 -14.14 12.75 -7.01
CA VAL A 151 -13.73 12.89 -8.41
C VAL A 151 -12.34 13.52 -8.50
N ALA A 152 -12.09 14.62 -7.76
CA ALA A 152 -10.78 15.26 -7.73
C ALA A 152 -9.67 14.30 -7.24
N SER A 153 -9.94 13.54 -6.19
CA SER A 153 -8.99 12.53 -5.67
C SER A 153 -8.73 11.41 -6.67
N ALA A 154 -9.77 10.95 -7.37
CA ALA A 154 -9.63 9.91 -8.38
C ALA A 154 -8.76 10.38 -9.56
N PHE A 155 -8.99 11.60 -10.07
CA PHE A 155 -8.15 12.18 -11.12
C PHE A 155 -6.71 12.42 -10.67
N ALA A 156 -6.51 12.98 -9.48
CA ALA A 156 -5.16 13.20 -8.93
C ALA A 156 -4.38 11.88 -8.81
N TYR A 157 -5.03 10.83 -8.31
CA TYR A 157 -4.41 9.51 -8.18
C TYR A 157 -4.14 8.87 -9.55
N ALA A 158 -5.06 9.02 -10.52
CA ALA A 158 -4.86 8.53 -11.88
C ALA A 158 -3.65 9.19 -12.56
N VAL A 159 -3.53 10.52 -12.45
CA VAL A 159 -2.37 11.27 -13.00
C VAL A 159 -1.07 10.83 -12.32
N MET A 160 -1.06 10.72 -10.99
CA MET A 160 0.10 10.25 -10.23
C MET A 160 0.52 8.84 -10.69
N SER A 161 -0.42 7.91 -10.76
CA SER A 161 -0.17 6.53 -11.17
C SER A 161 0.34 6.45 -12.61
N PHE A 162 -0.25 7.26 -13.50
CA PHE A 162 0.20 7.34 -14.89
C PHE A 162 1.64 7.82 -14.99
N LEU A 163 2.01 8.91 -14.32
CA LEU A 163 3.36 9.44 -14.33
C LEU A 163 4.38 8.45 -13.73
N MET A 164 4.04 7.83 -12.60
CA MET A 164 4.91 6.82 -11.96
C MET A 164 5.13 5.58 -12.84
N THR A 165 4.21 5.26 -13.74
CA THR A 165 4.32 4.11 -14.65
C THR A 165 4.94 4.51 -15.98
N ALA A 166 4.50 5.60 -16.57
CA ALA A 166 4.94 6.04 -17.90
C ALA A 166 6.39 6.52 -17.91
N THR A 167 6.83 7.24 -16.87
CA THR A 167 8.19 7.81 -16.80
C THR A 167 9.27 6.73 -16.86
N PRO A 168 9.28 5.67 -16.03
CA PRO A 168 10.30 4.64 -16.09
C PRO A 168 10.27 3.86 -17.41
N ILE A 169 9.07 3.62 -17.96
CA ILE A 169 8.95 2.95 -19.26
C ILE A 169 9.56 3.81 -20.37
N SER A 170 9.25 5.11 -20.41
CA SER A 170 9.81 6.05 -21.38
C SER A 170 11.35 6.12 -21.27
N MET A 171 11.88 6.25 -20.07
CA MET A 171 13.33 6.30 -19.83
C MET A 171 14.03 5.02 -20.27
N HIS A 172 13.42 3.86 -20.05
CA HIS A 172 14.01 2.58 -20.43
C HIS A 172 13.94 2.34 -21.94
N VAL A 173 12.78 2.61 -22.55
CA VAL A 173 12.52 2.29 -23.96
C VAL A 173 13.11 3.35 -24.90
N MET A 174 12.92 4.64 -24.59
CA MET A 174 13.33 5.74 -25.48
C MET A 174 14.77 6.18 -25.22
N GLU A 175 15.18 6.35 -23.97
CA GLU A 175 16.51 6.84 -23.59
C GLU A 175 17.52 5.71 -23.36
N LYS A 176 17.11 4.44 -23.49
CA LYS A 176 17.95 3.23 -23.27
C LYS A 176 18.66 3.23 -21.91
N ILE A 177 18.08 3.87 -20.89
CA ILE A 177 18.62 3.92 -19.55
C ILE A 177 18.40 2.54 -18.88
N SER A 178 19.40 2.06 -18.15
CA SER A 178 19.26 0.76 -17.46
C SER A 178 18.12 0.77 -16.44
N LEU A 179 17.39 -0.33 -16.33
CA LEU A 179 16.28 -0.50 -15.38
C LEU A 179 16.66 -0.15 -13.92
N THR A 180 17.93 -0.41 -13.56
CA THR A 180 18.45 -0.07 -12.23
C THR A 180 18.48 1.43 -11.97
N LYS A 181 18.88 2.23 -12.97
CA LYS A 181 18.89 3.70 -12.86
C LYS A 181 17.48 4.28 -12.95
N THR A 182 16.63 3.69 -13.77
CA THR A 182 15.22 4.11 -13.93
C THR A 182 14.43 3.96 -12.63
N GLY A 183 14.67 2.89 -11.85
CA GLY A 183 14.02 2.66 -10.58
C GLY A 183 14.41 3.64 -9.45
N LEU A 184 15.43 4.48 -9.65
CA LEU A 184 15.84 5.52 -8.69
C LEU A 184 15.13 6.86 -8.93
N VAL A 185 14.40 7.00 -10.04
CA VAL A 185 13.72 8.26 -10.43
C VAL A 185 12.26 8.32 -9.97
N ILE A 186 11.72 7.19 -9.50
CA ILE A 186 10.36 7.06 -8.98
C ILE A 186 10.36 7.29 -7.48
#